data_b91c40454d257617be39080af842009a
#
_entry.id   b91c40454d257617be39080af842009a
#
_cell.length_a   1.000
_cell.length_b   1.000
_cell.length_c   1.000
_cell.angle_alpha   90.00
_cell.angle_beta   90.00
_cell.angle_gamma   90.00
#
_symmetry.space_group_name_H-M   'P 1'
#
loop_
_entity.id
_entity.type
_entity.pdbx_description
1 polymer ?
#
loop_
_entity_poly.entity_id
_entity_poly.type
_entity_poly.pdbx_seq_one_letter_code
_entity_poly.pdbx_strand_id
1 'polypeptide(L)'
;MGHTRAHRDVEPCSTHRPLPPLIGIRMPLLARSVSALLPLMFATACSAAPPAKSGPPDAPVAACTAKVRPGQDLQKAIDKLPQSDKPAVLCLEKGEFPLNGLVSIHRGNFTLRGQGPSTVVRMADGVQQPVLVVGDYENQQPTGVIRNVSIEDMQIVASTGDKEFMPERPYLSNSAVVVRSGQGIRLAGLQVNKCRSACLLSEYDTREITIENNDVSGAIWDGVSFNRTAKVTMVNNYIHDNVAAGLTTEHLEDSEIRNNRFERNGSQGIYLSDARRNRFSNNQFDGNKVAGVFLACAVRYRTPEILCWDNSVSQDNVFENNRFANTPFTYTIGVDRAANCTAADFKPNLWRNNQADMPGVDIDPQRYGYCVRHEQ
;
A
#
# COMPACT_ATOMS: atom_id res chain seq x y z
N MET A 1 -13.09 14.10 44.40
CA MET A 1 -12.48 14.94 43.41
C MET A 1 -12.27 14.03 42.19
N GLY A 2 -13.21 14.10 41.28
CA GLY A 2 -13.26 13.20 40.12
C GLY A 2 -12.56 13.81 38.92
N HIS A 3 -11.62 13.09 38.34
CA HIS A 3 -11.08 13.39 37.03
C HIS A 3 -11.84 12.58 35.95
N THR A 4 -12.79 13.22 35.33
CA THR A 4 -13.45 12.75 34.12
C THR A 4 -12.47 12.85 32.96
N ARG A 5 -11.97 11.72 32.46
CA ARG A 5 -11.28 11.62 31.17
C ARG A 5 -12.34 11.77 30.07
N ALA A 6 -12.22 12.83 29.30
CA ALA A 6 -13.01 13.01 28.09
C ALA A 6 -12.60 11.93 27.05
N HIS A 7 -13.54 11.08 26.68
CA HIS A 7 -13.43 10.25 25.48
C HIS A 7 -13.42 11.17 24.27
N ARG A 8 -12.35 11.15 23.50
CA ARG A 8 -12.31 11.78 22.18
C ARG A 8 -12.86 10.77 21.18
N ASP A 9 -14.02 11.05 20.66
CA ASP A 9 -14.57 10.35 19.50
C ASP A 9 -13.66 10.61 18.30
N VAL A 10 -13.10 9.53 17.76
CA VAL A 10 -12.32 9.56 16.53
C VAL A 10 -13.30 9.50 15.37
N GLU A 11 -13.67 10.66 14.83
CA GLU A 11 -14.40 10.70 13.57
C GLU A 11 -13.52 10.15 12.45
N PRO A 12 -14.07 9.34 11.53
CA PRO A 12 -13.31 8.80 10.42
C PRO A 12 -12.85 9.92 9.47
N CYS A 13 -11.58 9.90 9.10
CA CYS A 13 -10.97 10.82 8.15
C CYS A 13 -11.52 10.54 6.74
N SER A 14 -12.65 11.15 6.39
CA SER A 14 -13.20 11.07 5.04
C SER A 14 -13.75 12.41 4.61
N THR A 15 -12.99 13.18 3.86
CA THR A 15 -13.51 14.11 2.86
C THR A 15 -12.45 14.40 1.79
N HIS A 16 -12.26 13.50 0.85
CA HIS A 16 -11.71 13.90 -0.43
C HIS A 16 -12.87 14.26 -1.37
N ARG A 17 -13.07 15.55 -1.60
CA ARG A 17 -13.90 16.02 -2.72
C ARG A 17 -13.11 15.86 -4.02
N PRO A 18 -13.76 15.46 -5.13
CA PRO A 18 -13.11 15.41 -6.44
C PRO A 18 -12.67 16.82 -6.87
N LEU A 19 -11.51 16.89 -7.51
CA LEU A 19 -11.00 18.11 -8.14
C LEU A 19 -11.98 18.58 -9.22
N PRO A 20 -12.19 19.93 -9.38
CA PRO A 20 -13.02 20.46 -10.44
C PRO A 20 -12.40 20.23 -11.81
N PRO A 21 -13.21 20.09 -12.89
CA PRO A 21 -12.71 19.84 -14.23
C PRO A 21 -11.91 21.06 -14.74
N LEU A 22 -10.77 20.80 -15.35
CA LEU A 22 -9.94 21.78 -16.02
C LEU A 22 -10.71 22.38 -17.19
N ILE A 23 -10.87 23.70 -17.19
CA ILE A 23 -11.46 24.53 -18.27
C ILE A 23 -10.57 24.42 -19.49
N GLY A 24 -11.14 23.89 -20.56
CA GLY A 24 -10.48 23.80 -21.86
C GLY A 24 -10.15 25.16 -22.50
N ILE A 25 -8.87 25.39 -22.73
CA ILE A 25 -8.41 26.49 -23.59
C ILE A 25 -8.35 25.96 -25.02
N ARG A 26 -9.24 26.46 -25.88
CA ARG A 26 -9.19 26.26 -27.34
C ARG A 26 -8.07 27.10 -27.93
N MET A 27 -7.10 26.48 -28.60
CA MET A 27 -6.23 27.17 -29.54
C MET A 27 -6.61 26.84 -30.99
N PRO A 28 -6.50 27.81 -31.93
CA PRO A 28 -6.96 27.62 -33.29
C PRO A 28 -5.98 26.82 -34.16
N LEU A 29 -6.56 26.02 -35.04
CA LEU A 29 -5.86 25.29 -36.09
C LEU A 29 -5.22 26.25 -37.09
N LEU A 30 -3.93 26.09 -37.38
CA LEU A 30 -3.30 26.51 -38.61
C LEU A 30 -2.68 25.29 -39.29
N ALA A 31 -3.29 24.90 -40.37
CA ALA A 31 -2.82 23.81 -41.23
C ALA A 31 -1.59 24.26 -42.04
N ARG A 32 -0.53 23.44 -42.01
CA ARG A 32 0.43 23.35 -43.14
C ARG A 32 0.93 21.91 -43.24
N SER A 33 0.59 21.31 -44.34
CA SER A 33 1.03 20.02 -44.83
C SER A 33 2.53 20.04 -45.22
N VAL A 34 3.30 19.10 -44.68
CA VAL A 34 4.53 18.61 -45.32
C VAL A 34 4.59 17.12 -45.10
N SER A 35 4.46 16.37 -46.19
CA SER A 35 4.66 14.91 -46.24
C SER A 35 6.14 14.61 -46.20
N ALA A 36 6.60 13.90 -45.19
CA ALA A 36 7.89 13.20 -45.20
C ALA A 36 7.68 11.78 -44.71
N LEU A 37 7.84 10.84 -45.64
CA LEU A 37 7.88 9.41 -45.36
C LEU A 37 9.16 9.10 -44.57
N LEU A 38 9.04 8.67 -43.32
CA LEU A 38 10.09 7.99 -42.58
C LEU A 38 9.66 6.54 -42.30
N PRO A 39 10.58 5.56 -42.47
CA PRO A 39 10.21 4.17 -42.19
C PRO A 39 10.04 3.92 -40.72
N LEU A 40 8.89 3.31 -40.35
CA LEU A 40 8.62 2.79 -39.00
C LEU A 40 9.62 1.63 -38.72
N MET A 41 10.62 1.89 -37.92
CA MET A 41 11.31 0.82 -37.18
C MET A 41 10.46 0.42 -35.99
N PHE A 42 9.83 -0.73 -36.06
CA PHE A 42 9.23 -1.39 -34.90
C PHE A 42 10.36 -1.81 -33.94
N ALA A 43 10.60 -1.02 -32.90
CA ALA A 43 11.35 -1.48 -31.76
C ALA A 43 10.45 -2.43 -30.96
N THR A 44 10.68 -3.73 -31.09
CA THR A 44 10.12 -4.75 -30.19
C THR A 44 10.67 -4.48 -28.79
N ALA A 45 9.85 -3.88 -27.93
CA ALA A 45 10.14 -3.81 -26.50
C ALA A 45 10.15 -5.23 -25.95
N CYS A 46 11.34 -5.79 -25.72
CA CYS A 46 11.48 -6.99 -24.91
C CYS A 46 10.98 -6.66 -23.50
N SER A 47 9.79 -7.15 -23.16
CA SER A 47 9.32 -7.21 -21.80
C SER A 47 10.31 -8.07 -21.00
N ALA A 48 11.10 -7.46 -20.13
CA ALA A 48 11.99 -8.19 -19.25
C ALA A 48 11.16 -9.09 -18.33
N ALA A 49 11.44 -10.39 -18.37
CA ALA A 49 10.85 -11.34 -17.44
C ALA A 49 11.16 -10.92 -15.99
N PRO A 50 10.24 -11.17 -15.03
CA PRO A 50 10.50 -10.87 -13.63
C PRO A 50 11.78 -11.58 -13.17
N PRO A 51 12.62 -10.93 -12.32
CA PRO A 51 13.86 -11.53 -11.84
C PRO A 51 13.57 -12.85 -11.12
N ALA A 52 14.38 -13.86 -11.44
CA ALA A 52 14.31 -15.17 -10.82
C ALA A 52 14.49 -15.05 -9.29
N LYS A 53 13.71 -15.82 -8.54
CA LYS A 53 13.75 -15.89 -7.08
C LYS A 53 15.17 -16.24 -6.61
N SER A 54 15.91 -15.26 -6.09
CA SER A 54 17.15 -15.45 -5.36
C SER A 54 16.87 -15.22 -3.87
N GLY A 55 16.31 -16.23 -3.22
CA GLY A 55 16.17 -16.30 -1.76
C GLY A 55 17.10 -17.37 -1.19
N PRO A 56 17.39 -17.35 0.13
CA PRO A 56 18.07 -18.46 0.78
C PRO A 56 17.29 -19.77 0.56
N PRO A 57 17.97 -20.95 0.62
CA PRO A 57 17.33 -22.24 0.35
C PRO A 57 16.08 -22.40 1.20
N ASP A 58 14.97 -22.72 0.53
CA ASP A 58 13.63 -22.77 1.10
C ASP A 58 13.59 -23.62 2.37
N ALA A 59 13.16 -23.02 3.47
CA ALA A 59 12.71 -23.79 4.61
C ALA A 59 11.61 -24.78 4.15
N PRO A 60 11.57 -26.02 4.67
CA PRO A 60 10.61 -27.01 4.22
C PRO A 60 9.19 -26.45 4.30
N VAL A 61 8.48 -26.43 3.17
CA VAL A 61 7.13 -25.91 3.07
C VAL A 61 6.22 -26.74 3.99
N ALA A 62 5.61 -26.08 4.96
CA ALA A 62 4.75 -26.78 5.93
C ALA A 62 3.61 -27.50 5.20
N ALA A 63 3.33 -28.75 5.63
CA ALA A 63 2.28 -29.57 5.03
C ALA A 63 0.89 -28.96 5.27
N CYS A 64 -0.04 -29.17 4.33
CA CYS A 64 -1.42 -28.73 4.48
C CYS A 64 -2.11 -29.49 5.62
N THR A 65 -2.70 -28.80 6.57
CA THR A 65 -3.59 -29.36 7.59
C THR A 65 -4.92 -29.76 6.95
N ALA A 66 -5.41 -28.95 6.03
CA ALA A 66 -6.60 -29.21 5.24
C ALA A 66 -6.46 -28.63 3.82
N LYS A 67 -7.28 -29.11 2.90
CA LYS A 67 -7.36 -28.61 1.53
C LYS A 67 -8.77 -28.17 1.20
N VAL A 68 -8.88 -27.10 0.42
CA VAL A 68 -10.15 -26.54 -0.08
C VAL A 68 -10.13 -26.57 -1.61
N ARG A 69 -11.19 -27.09 -2.19
CA ARG A 69 -11.39 -27.12 -3.64
C ARG A 69 -12.29 -25.98 -4.07
N PRO A 70 -12.19 -25.52 -5.33
CA PRO A 70 -13.17 -24.62 -5.91
C PRO A 70 -14.61 -25.10 -5.69
N GLY A 71 -15.52 -24.17 -5.37
CA GLY A 71 -16.91 -24.48 -5.03
C GLY A 71 -17.18 -24.83 -3.57
N GLN A 72 -16.14 -25.02 -2.77
CA GLN A 72 -16.28 -25.15 -1.31
C GLN A 72 -16.26 -23.77 -0.65
N ASP A 73 -17.02 -23.62 0.43
CA ASP A 73 -17.10 -22.40 1.21
C ASP A 73 -15.80 -22.19 2.01
N LEU A 74 -15.07 -21.12 1.68
CA LEU A 74 -13.76 -20.84 2.27
C LEU A 74 -13.86 -20.49 3.76
N GLN A 75 -14.87 -19.69 4.16
CA GLN A 75 -15.08 -19.35 5.56
C GLN A 75 -15.36 -20.59 6.40
N LYS A 76 -16.29 -21.44 5.94
CA LYS A 76 -16.57 -22.71 6.63
C LYS A 76 -15.37 -23.63 6.71
N ALA A 77 -14.48 -23.60 5.72
CA ALA A 77 -13.25 -24.41 5.77
C ALA A 77 -12.28 -23.89 6.86
N ILE A 78 -12.16 -22.56 7.02
CA ILE A 78 -11.38 -21.93 8.10
C ILE A 78 -11.97 -22.28 9.46
N ASP A 79 -13.29 -22.16 9.62
CA ASP A 79 -13.99 -22.36 10.88
C ASP A 79 -13.97 -23.83 11.36
N LYS A 80 -13.87 -24.77 10.42
CA LYS A 80 -13.75 -26.22 10.71
C LYS A 80 -12.37 -26.65 11.20
N LEU A 81 -11.34 -25.81 11.03
CA LEU A 81 -10.03 -26.16 11.52
C LEU A 81 -10.03 -26.28 13.06
N PRO A 82 -9.35 -27.26 13.63
CA PRO A 82 -9.29 -27.43 15.08
C PRO A 82 -8.85 -26.15 15.78
N GLN A 83 -9.58 -25.73 16.79
CA GLN A 83 -9.20 -24.62 17.66
C GLN A 83 -8.04 -25.10 18.55
N SER A 84 -6.84 -24.73 18.18
CA SER A 84 -5.62 -25.07 18.93
C SER A 84 -4.54 -24.04 18.65
N ASP A 85 -3.57 -23.92 19.54
CA ASP A 85 -2.40 -23.07 19.38
C ASP A 85 -1.38 -23.65 18.37
N LYS A 86 -1.62 -24.86 17.87
CA LYS A 86 -0.76 -25.46 16.85
C LYS A 86 -0.93 -24.76 15.51
N PRO A 87 0.17 -24.59 14.75
CA PRO A 87 0.09 -24.06 13.41
C PRO A 87 -0.83 -24.89 12.51
N ALA A 88 -1.66 -24.20 11.73
CA ALA A 88 -2.54 -24.82 10.75
C ALA A 88 -2.33 -24.19 9.37
N VAL A 89 -2.28 -25.02 8.34
CA VAL A 89 -2.12 -24.62 6.95
C VAL A 89 -3.35 -25.04 6.15
N LEU A 90 -4.12 -24.08 5.67
CA LEU A 90 -5.23 -24.31 4.76
C LEU A 90 -4.76 -24.07 3.33
N CYS A 91 -4.69 -25.13 2.55
CA CYS A 91 -4.24 -25.06 1.16
C CYS A 91 -5.45 -24.98 0.22
N LEU A 92 -5.44 -23.96 -0.62
CA LEU A 92 -6.40 -23.81 -1.70
C LEU A 92 -5.89 -24.54 -2.96
N GLU A 93 -6.70 -25.38 -3.55
CA GLU A 93 -6.37 -26.01 -4.83
C GLU A 93 -6.50 -25.00 -5.97
N LYS A 94 -5.98 -25.35 -7.16
CA LYS A 94 -6.11 -24.52 -8.36
C LYS A 94 -7.58 -24.30 -8.71
N GLY A 95 -7.91 -23.09 -9.11
CA GLY A 95 -9.23 -22.69 -9.56
C GLY A 95 -9.73 -21.43 -8.86
N GLU A 96 -10.98 -21.11 -9.12
CA GLU A 96 -11.61 -19.89 -8.63
C GLU A 96 -12.46 -20.14 -7.38
N PHE A 97 -12.31 -19.27 -6.40
CA PHE A 97 -13.05 -19.23 -5.14
C PHE A 97 -13.88 -17.94 -5.11
N PRO A 98 -15.10 -17.96 -5.69
CA PRO A 98 -15.97 -16.79 -5.70
C PRO A 98 -16.51 -16.52 -4.30
N LEU A 99 -16.46 -15.25 -3.89
CA LEU A 99 -16.94 -14.77 -2.61
C LEU A 99 -18.09 -13.79 -2.78
N ASN A 100 -19.15 -13.95 -1.98
CA ASN A 100 -20.25 -13.01 -1.87
C ASN A 100 -20.21 -12.14 -0.61
N GLY A 101 -19.11 -12.21 0.12
CA GLY A 101 -18.83 -11.46 1.34
C GLY A 101 -17.41 -11.71 1.82
N LEU A 102 -16.96 -10.92 2.80
CA LEU A 102 -15.61 -11.03 3.34
C LEU A 102 -15.34 -12.42 3.94
N VAL A 103 -14.07 -12.80 3.90
CA VAL A 103 -13.55 -13.96 4.65
C VAL A 103 -12.73 -13.45 5.82
N SER A 104 -13.09 -13.87 7.01
CA SER A 104 -12.44 -13.49 8.27
C SER A 104 -11.44 -14.55 8.72
N ILE A 105 -10.21 -14.11 8.97
CA ILE A 105 -9.16 -14.89 9.59
C ILE A 105 -9.01 -14.39 11.03
N HIS A 106 -9.64 -15.08 11.96
CA HIS A 106 -9.72 -14.72 13.37
C HIS A 106 -8.89 -15.63 14.29
N ARG A 107 -8.10 -16.53 13.70
CA ARG A 107 -7.19 -17.42 14.42
C ARG A 107 -5.73 -17.11 14.12
N GLY A 108 -4.89 -17.15 15.13
CA GLY A 108 -3.44 -17.08 14.99
C GLY A 108 -2.80 -18.40 14.57
N ASN A 109 -1.48 -18.38 14.38
CA ASN A 109 -0.69 -19.53 13.93
C ASN A 109 -1.30 -20.21 12.69
N PHE A 110 -1.67 -19.39 11.70
CA PHE A 110 -2.45 -19.83 10.55
C PHE A 110 -1.82 -19.41 9.22
N THR A 111 -1.84 -20.32 8.27
CA THR A 111 -1.44 -20.03 6.88
C THR A 111 -2.58 -20.35 5.92
N LEU A 112 -2.98 -19.37 5.12
CA LEU A 112 -3.82 -19.55 3.94
C LEU A 112 -2.90 -19.56 2.71
N ARG A 113 -2.79 -20.69 2.03
CA ARG A 113 -1.86 -20.87 0.91
C ARG A 113 -2.58 -21.33 -0.35
N GLY A 114 -2.33 -20.63 -1.45
CA GLY A 114 -2.72 -21.05 -2.79
C GLY A 114 -1.64 -21.84 -3.52
N GLN A 115 -1.75 -21.87 -4.83
CA GLN A 115 -0.81 -22.51 -5.75
C GLN A 115 -0.37 -21.50 -6.84
N GLY A 116 -0.01 -20.29 -6.41
CA GLY A 116 0.33 -19.18 -7.27
C GLY A 116 -0.90 -18.58 -8.00
N PRO A 117 -0.70 -17.93 -9.15
CA PRO A 117 -1.76 -17.22 -9.89
C PRO A 117 -2.91 -18.10 -10.37
N SER A 118 -2.73 -19.42 -10.35
CA SER A 118 -3.79 -20.37 -10.71
C SER A 118 -4.83 -20.60 -9.60
N THR A 119 -4.61 -20.09 -8.41
CA THR A 119 -5.59 -20.03 -7.31
C THR A 119 -6.12 -18.61 -7.22
N VAL A 120 -7.39 -18.39 -7.47
CA VAL A 120 -8.01 -17.06 -7.54
C VAL A 120 -9.10 -16.94 -6.49
N VAL A 121 -8.89 -16.08 -5.49
CA VAL A 121 -9.94 -15.67 -4.55
C VAL A 121 -10.56 -14.39 -5.07
N ARG A 122 -11.84 -14.44 -5.45
CA ARG A 122 -12.52 -13.34 -6.13
C ARG A 122 -13.78 -12.89 -5.41
N MET A 123 -13.83 -11.61 -5.07
CA MET A 123 -15.07 -10.97 -4.62
C MET A 123 -16.03 -10.78 -5.81
N ALA A 124 -17.30 -11.09 -5.62
CA ALA A 124 -18.33 -10.83 -6.63
C ALA A 124 -18.45 -9.32 -6.92
N ASP A 125 -18.75 -8.99 -8.18
CA ASP A 125 -18.89 -7.61 -8.60
C ASP A 125 -20.00 -6.89 -7.80
N GLY A 126 -19.73 -5.65 -7.41
CA GLY A 126 -20.67 -4.82 -6.65
C GLY A 126 -20.74 -5.11 -5.15
N VAL A 127 -20.07 -6.14 -4.65
CA VAL A 127 -19.93 -6.37 -3.20
C VAL A 127 -18.98 -5.35 -2.60
N GLN A 128 -19.47 -4.59 -1.62
CA GLN A 128 -18.73 -3.49 -0.98
C GLN A 128 -18.16 -3.94 0.37
N GLN A 129 -17.27 -4.90 0.32
CA GLN A 129 -16.61 -5.50 1.47
C GLN A 129 -15.15 -5.81 1.14
N PRO A 130 -14.24 -5.84 2.13
CA PRO A 130 -12.90 -6.39 1.92
C PRO A 130 -12.97 -7.87 1.53
N VAL A 131 -11.95 -8.38 0.84
CA VAL A 131 -11.91 -9.80 0.46
C VAL A 131 -11.48 -10.65 1.65
N LEU A 132 -10.35 -10.31 2.27
CA LEU A 132 -9.80 -11.00 3.44
C LEU A 132 -9.59 -9.99 4.58
N VAL A 133 -10.02 -10.34 5.77
CA VAL A 133 -9.73 -9.57 6.99
C VAL A 133 -9.00 -10.46 7.99
N VAL A 134 -7.82 -10.03 8.41
CA VAL A 134 -7.02 -10.68 9.44
C VAL A 134 -7.19 -9.89 10.74
N GLY A 135 -7.77 -10.50 11.76
CA GLY A 135 -8.06 -9.88 13.05
C GLY A 135 -9.53 -9.56 13.26
N ASP A 136 -9.79 -8.76 14.27
CA ASP A 136 -11.15 -8.39 14.67
C ASP A 136 -11.77 -7.36 13.70
N TYR A 137 -12.75 -7.80 12.94
CA TYR A 137 -13.50 -6.95 12.01
C TYR A 137 -14.87 -6.52 12.54
N GLU A 138 -15.32 -7.09 13.64
CA GLU A 138 -16.64 -6.81 14.19
C GLU A 138 -16.67 -5.54 15.05
N ASN A 139 -15.54 -5.19 15.63
CA ASN A 139 -15.40 -4.01 16.46
C ASN A 139 -14.65 -2.88 15.76
N GLN A 140 -15.08 -1.64 15.94
CA GLN A 140 -14.35 -0.47 15.42
C GLN A 140 -12.92 -0.44 15.98
N GLN A 141 -12.76 -0.65 17.27
CA GLN A 141 -11.48 -0.85 17.93
C GLN A 141 -11.26 -2.36 18.10
N PRO A 142 -10.25 -2.97 17.47
CA PRO A 142 -9.97 -4.38 17.68
C PRO A 142 -9.73 -4.72 19.14
N THR A 143 -10.33 -5.82 19.60
CA THR A 143 -10.31 -6.22 21.01
C THR A 143 -9.11 -7.06 21.41
N GLY A 144 -8.28 -7.45 20.44
CA GLY A 144 -7.09 -8.29 20.68
C GLY A 144 -6.08 -8.20 19.56
N VAL A 145 -4.95 -8.88 19.74
CA VAL A 145 -3.87 -8.98 18.77
C VAL A 145 -3.87 -10.36 18.16
N ILE A 146 -4.04 -10.44 16.85
CA ILE A 146 -3.88 -11.70 16.11
C ILE A 146 -2.40 -11.92 15.76
N ARG A 147 -1.91 -13.18 15.89
CA ARG A 147 -0.48 -13.49 15.77
C ARG A 147 -0.19 -14.57 14.74
N ASN A 148 0.95 -14.41 14.04
CA ASN A 148 1.52 -15.44 13.17
C ASN A 148 0.52 -15.90 12.10
N VAL A 149 0.08 -14.97 11.24
CA VAL A 149 -0.80 -15.29 10.11
C VAL A 149 -0.05 -15.05 8.81
N SER A 150 -0.10 -16.03 7.91
CA SER A 150 0.42 -15.92 6.54
C SER A 150 -0.69 -16.05 5.51
N ILE A 151 -0.67 -15.20 4.49
CA ILE A 151 -1.49 -15.33 3.27
C ILE A 151 -0.50 -15.35 2.11
N GLU A 152 -0.50 -16.44 1.34
CA GLU A 152 0.57 -16.64 0.37
C GLU A 152 0.14 -17.38 -0.91
N ASP A 153 0.87 -17.07 -1.99
CA ASP A 153 0.82 -17.79 -3.27
C ASP A 153 -0.58 -17.88 -3.90
N MET A 154 -1.26 -16.75 -4.10
CA MET A 154 -2.55 -16.71 -4.79
C MET A 154 -2.83 -15.36 -5.47
N GLN A 155 -3.83 -15.35 -6.33
CA GLN A 155 -4.43 -14.14 -6.84
C GLN A 155 -5.63 -13.73 -5.98
N ILE A 156 -5.72 -12.46 -5.62
CA ILE A 156 -6.86 -11.86 -4.91
C ILE A 156 -7.45 -10.78 -5.81
N VAL A 157 -8.68 -10.96 -6.22
CA VAL A 157 -9.42 -10.01 -7.05
C VAL A 157 -10.55 -9.42 -6.22
N ALA A 158 -10.41 -8.14 -5.89
CA ALA A 158 -11.42 -7.45 -5.10
C ALA A 158 -12.55 -6.89 -5.98
N SER A 159 -13.41 -6.07 -5.41
CA SER A 159 -14.51 -5.40 -6.10
C SER A 159 -14.33 -3.89 -6.03
N THR A 160 -14.46 -3.23 -7.19
CA THR A 160 -14.33 -1.78 -7.32
C THR A 160 -15.62 -1.01 -7.05
N GLY A 161 -16.48 -1.44 -6.15
CA GLY A 161 -17.70 -0.74 -5.78
C GLY A 161 -17.50 0.77 -5.51
N ASP A 162 -18.57 1.52 -5.27
CA ASP A 162 -18.54 2.98 -5.13
C ASP A 162 -18.16 3.46 -3.72
N LYS A 163 -18.25 2.60 -2.71
CA LYS A 163 -17.95 2.95 -1.30
C LYS A 163 -16.54 2.56 -0.88
N GLU A 164 -15.85 3.47 -0.26
CA GLU A 164 -14.52 3.25 0.31
C GLU A 164 -14.56 2.36 1.56
N PHE A 165 -15.61 2.50 2.36
CA PHE A 165 -15.83 1.73 3.57
C PHE A 165 -17.06 0.84 3.42
N MET A 166 -17.06 -0.26 4.17
CA MET A 166 -18.17 -1.19 4.22
C MET A 166 -19.42 -0.49 4.79
N PRO A 167 -20.57 -0.49 4.09
CA PRO A 167 -21.75 0.26 4.53
C PRO A 167 -22.25 -0.11 5.93
N GLU A 168 -22.22 -1.40 6.27
CA GLU A 168 -22.67 -1.93 7.56
C GLU A 168 -21.64 -1.74 8.67
N ARG A 169 -20.37 -1.46 8.29
CA ARG A 169 -19.25 -1.19 9.19
C ARG A 169 -18.40 -0.06 8.65
N PRO A 170 -18.81 1.20 8.81
CA PRO A 170 -18.16 2.35 8.16
C PRO A 170 -16.74 2.64 8.67
N TYR A 171 -16.24 1.85 9.56
CA TYR A 171 -14.85 1.86 10.01
C TYR A 171 -13.97 0.79 9.30
N LEU A 172 -14.57 -0.12 8.53
CA LEU A 172 -13.87 -1.18 7.83
C LEU A 172 -13.69 -0.81 6.35
N SER A 173 -12.46 -0.64 5.94
CA SER A 173 -12.11 -0.28 4.57
C SER A 173 -12.42 -1.42 3.59
N ASN A 174 -12.93 -1.07 2.41
CA ASN A 174 -13.13 -1.99 1.28
C ASN A 174 -11.80 -2.24 0.53
N SER A 175 -10.74 -2.44 1.26
CA SER A 175 -9.45 -2.90 0.76
C SER A 175 -9.47 -4.40 0.46
N ALA A 176 -8.59 -4.90 -0.41
CA ALA A 176 -8.61 -6.34 -0.72
C ALA A 176 -8.18 -7.18 0.49
N VAL A 177 -7.07 -6.85 1.12
CA VAL A 177 -6.59 -7.50 2.35
C VAL A 177 -6.45 -6.45 3.44
N VAL A 178 -7.12 -6.66 4.56
CA VAL A 178 -7.07 -5.78 5.73
C VAL A 178 -6.48 -6.55 6.91
N VAL A 179 -5.42 -6.01 7.51
CA VAL A 179 -4.81 -6.55 8.74
C VAL A 179 -5.09 -5.57 9.87
N ARG A 180 -5.79 -6.02 10.89
CA ARG A 180 -6.21 -5.23 12.04
C ARG A 180 -5.59 -5.77 13.33
N SER A 181 -4.75 -4.97 13.96
CA SER A 181 -4.05 -5.35 15.21
C SER A 181 -3.31 -6.69 15.09
N GLY A 182 -2.48 -6.82 14.03
CA GLY A 182 -1.70 -8.03 13.75
C GLY A 182 -0.28 -7.97 14.30
N GLN A 183 0.30 -9.13 14.60
CA GLN A 183 1.72 -9.27 14.91
C GLN A 183 2.30 -10.55 14.28
N GLY A 184 3.45 -10.41 13.60
CA GLY A 184 4.05 -11.56 12.89
C GLY A 184 3.20 -11.95 11.68
N ILE A 185 2.78 -10.98 10.87
CA ILE A 185 1.95 -11.21 9.68
C ILE A 185 2.83 -11.32 8.44
N ARG A 186 2.49 -12.22 7.54
CA ARG A 186 3.19 -12.37 6.26
C ARG A 186 2.21 -12.38 5.10
N LEU A 187 2.44 -11.48 4.12
CA LEU A 187 1.71 -11.40 2.87
C LEU A 187 2.72 -11.62 1.74
N ALA A 188 2.68 -12.76 1.05
CA ALA A 188 3.75 -13.13 0.14
C ALA A 188 3.28 -13.83 -1.13
N GLY A 189 3.91 -13.52 -2.27
CA GLY A 189 3.61 -14.16 -3.55
C GLY A 189 2.18 -13.92 -4.03
N LEU A 190 1.57 -12.81 -3.64
CA LEU A 190 0.21 -12.44 -3.99
C LEU A 190 0.17 -11.63 -5.27
N GLN A 191 -0.87 -11.84 -6.08
CA GLN A 191 -1.29 -10.91 -7.13
C GLN A 191 -2.62 -10.27 -6.68
N VAL A 192 -2.61 -8.98 -6.36
CA VAL A 192 -3.78 -8.28 -5.79
C VAL A 192 -4.22 -7.15 -6.70
N ASN A 193 -5.48 -7.17 -7.10
CA ASN A 193 -5.99 -6.14 -8.00
C ASN A 193 -7.49 -5.84 -7.85
N LYS A 194 -7.96 -4.81 -8.58
CA LYS A 194 -9.35 -4.30 -8.57
C LYS A 194 -9.81 -3.87 -7.18
N CYS A 195 -8.95 -3.21 -6.43
CA CYS A 195 -9.24 -2.80 -5.06
C CYS A 195 -9.99 -1.47 -5.03
N ARG A 196 -11.08 -1.39 -4.26
CA ARG A 196 -11.84 -0.15 -4.14
C ARG A 196 -11.10 0.91 -3.31
N SER A 197 -10.46 0.50 -2.23
CA SER A 197 -9.59 1.33 -1.41
C SER A 197 -8.14 0.89 -1.63
N ALA A 198 -7.36 0.60 -0.61
CA ALA A 198 -6.05 0.01 -0.81
C ALA A 198 -6.14 -1.48 -1.21
N CYS A 199 -5.13 -1.99 -1.90
CA CYS A 199 -5.06 -3.44 -2.10
C CYS A 199 -4.60 -4.16 -0.82
N LEU A 200 -3.57 -3.66 -0.16
CA LEU A 200 -3.10 -4.18 1.13
C LEU A 200 -3.16 -3.05 2.16
N LEU A 201 -3.91 -3.25 3.22
CA LEU A 201 -4.03 -2.30 4.33
C LEU A 201 -3.62 -2.96 5.63
N SER A 202 -2.82 -2.27 6.44
CA SER A 202 -2.62 -2.63 7.84
C SER A 202 -2.92 -1.45 8.77
N GLU A 203 -3.55 -1.73 9.91
CA GLU A 203 -4.04 -0.72 10.83
C GLU A 203 -4.05 -1.19 12.28
N TYR A 204 -4.35 -0.29 13.22
CA TYR A 204 -4.51 -0.56 14.65
C TYR A 204 -3.30 -1.22 15.30
N ASP A 205 -2.16 -0.53 15.24
CA ASP A 205 -0.91 -0.94 15.90
C ASP A 205 -0.38 -2.31 15.43
N THR A 206 -0.68 -2.66 14.17
CA THR A 206 -0.09 -3.83 13.52
C THR A 206 1.44 -3.68 13.48
N ARG A 207 2.15 -4.75 13.81
CA ARG A 207 3.61 -4.77 13.85
C ARG A 207 4.22 -6.08 13.37
N GLU A 208 5.48 -6.02 12.99
CA GLU A 208 6.21 -7.21 12.53
C GLU A 208 5.50 -7.85 11.33
N ILE A 209 5.17 -7.02 10.34
CA ILE A 209 4.53 -7.46 9.09
C ILE A 209 5.59 -7.58 7.97
N THR A 210 5.59 -8.71 7.29
CA THR A 210 6.39 -8.95 6.08
C THR A 210 5.49 -8.95 4.86
N ILE A 211 5.81 -8.09 3.87
CA ILE A 211 5.13 -7.98 2.59
C ILE A 211 6.18 -8.23 1.50
N GLU A 212 6.13 -9.39 0.85
CA GLU A 212 7.21 -9.78 -0.04
C GLU A 212 6.76 -10.47 -1.33
N ASN A 213 7.47 -10.14 -2.43
CA ASN A 213 7.26 -10.79 -3.72
C ASN A 213 5.80 -10.68 -4.23
N ASN A 214 5.12 -9.57 -3.95
CA ASN A 214 3.75 -9.35 -4.38
C ASN A 214 3.71 -8.47 -5.64
N ASP A 215 2.65 -8.66 -6.43
CA ASP A 215 2.24 -7.83 -7.55
C ASP A 215 0.91 -7.16 -7.19
N VAL A 216 0.92 -5.82 -7.05
CA VAL A 216 -0.20 -5.05 -6.49
C VAL A 216 -0.57 -3.92 -7.44
N SER A 217 -1.78 -3.95 -7.98
CA SER A 217 -2.18 -2.99 -9.00
C SER A 217 -3.67 -2.69 -9.05
N GLY A 218 -4.06 -1.61 -9.74
CA GLY A 218 -5.46 -1.30 -10.04
C GLY A 218 -6.30 -0.95 -8.80
N ALA A 219 -5.69 -0.41 -7.75
CA ALA A 219 -6.41 0.21 -6.65
C ALA A 219 -7.00 1.54 -7.08
N ILE A 220 -8.23 1.86 -6.64
CA ILE A 220 -8.83 3.18 -6.83
C ILE A 220 -8.14 4.23 -5.94
N TRP A 221 -7.62 3.81 -4.80
CA TRP A 221 -6.74 4.61 -3.95
C TRP A 221 -5.30 4.10 -4.06
N ASP A 222 -4.76 3.52 -3.03
CA ASP A 222 -3.35 3.19 -2.92
C ASP A 222 -3.09 1.70 -3.13
N GLY A 223 -1.93 1.35 -3.65
CA GLY A 223 -1.54 -0.06 -3.73
C GLY A 223 -1.43 -0.68 -2.34
N VAL A 224 -0.66 -0.04 -1.47
CA VAL A 224 -0.43 -0.44 -0.07
C VAL A 224 -0.69 0.75 0.86
N SER A 225 -1.31 0.51 2.01
CA SER A 225 -1.55 1.54 3.01
C SER A 225 -1.19 1.05 4.42
N PHE A 226 -0.44 1.86 5.14
CA PHE A 226 -0.09 1.64 6.54
C PHE A 226 -0.69 2.72 7.42
N ASN A 227 -1.53 2.30 8.35
CA ASN A 227 -2.12 3.17 9.34
C ASN A 227 -1.79 2.63 10.74
N ARG A 228 -1.06 3.39 11.55
CA ARG A 228 -0.57 2.95 12.86
C ARG A 228 0.10 1.58 12.78
N THR A 229 1.14 1.50 11.97
CA THR A 229 1.88 0.26 11.69
C THR A 229 3.36 0.46 12.00
N ALA A 230 4.03 -0.56 12.51
CA ALA A 230 5.44 -0.51 12.83
C ALA A 230 6.19 -1.81 12.50
N LYS A 231 7.50 -1.72 12.32
CA LYS A 231 8.38 -2.87 12.05
C LYS A 231 7.94 -3.67 10.82
N VAL A 232 7.66 -2.94 9.73
CA VAL A 232 7.35 -3.53 8.43
C VAL A 232 8.65 -3.92 7.72
N THR A 233 8.67 -5.11 7.13
CA THR A 233 9.63 -5.49 6.10
C THR A 233 8.89 -5.64 4.78
N MET A 234 9.06 -4.66 3.87
CA MET A 234 8.45 -4.69 2.55
C MET A 234 9.53 -4.87 1.48
N VAL A 235 9.56 -6.02 0.80
CA VAL A 235 10.67 -6.38 -0.07
C VAL A 235 10.26 -7.05 -1.37
N ASN A 236 10.92 -6.69 -2.48
CA ASN A 236 10.75 -7.28 -3.80
C ASN A 236 9.30 -7.22 -4.33
N ASN A 237 8.52 -6.21 -3.96
CA ASN A 237 7.16 -6.06 -4.46
C ASN A 237 7.15 -5.19 -5.72
N TYR A 238 6.17 -5.44 -6.58
CA TYR A 238 5.83 -4.63 -7.74
C TYR A 238 4.48 -3.94 -7.50
N ILE A 239 4.52 -2.63 -7.25
CA ILE A 239 3.35 -1.81 -6.90
C ILE A 239 3.12 -0.82 -8.04
N HIS A 240 2.05 -1.00 -8.81
CA HIS A 240 1.94 -0.28 -10.06
C HIS A 240 0.50 -0.02 -10.52
N ASP A 241 0.36 0.95 -11.41
CA ASP A 241 -0.91 1.26 -12.08
C ASP A 241 -2.10 1.46 -11.10
N ASN A 242 -1.82 1.99 -9.90
CA ASN A 242 -2.83 2.40 -8.95
C ASN A 242 -3.28 3.84 -9.26
N VAL A 243 -4.55 4.18 -9.01
CA VAL A 243 -5.08 5.51 -9.36
C VAL A 243 -4.50 6.61 -8.47
N ALA A 244 -4.23 6.34 -7.20
CA ALA A 244 -3.53 7.25 -6.30
C ALA A 244 -2.07 6.82 -6.10
N ALA A 245 -1.59 6.68 -4.87
CA ALA A 245 -0.19 6.36 -4.60
C ALA A 245 0.11 4.85 -4.67
N GLY A 246 1.39 4.51 -4.87
CA GLY A 246 1.82 3.12 -4.72
C GLY A 246 1.78 2.68 -3.26
N LEU A 247 2.33 3.49 -2.37
CA LEU A 247 2.33 3.29 -0.92
C LEU A 247 1.92 4.57 -0.21
N THR A 248 1.01 4.49 0.75
CA THR A 248 0.63 5.59 1.64
C THR A 248 0.83 5.19 3.10
N THR A 249 1.27 6.15 3.92
CA THR A 249 1.37 5.96 5.37
C THR A 249 0.58 7.03 6.11
N GLU A 250 -0.14 6.64 7.14
CA GLU A 250 -0.74 7.55 8.12
C GLU A 250 -0.19 7.30 9.54
N HIS A 251 0.85 6.63 9.66
CA HIS A 251 1.76 6.38 10.75
C HIS A 251 2.54 5.09 10.47
N LEU A 252 3.81 5.24 10.18
CA LEU A 252 4.72 4.12 9.97
C LEU A 252 6.02 4.35 10.72
N GLU A 253 6.44 3.38 11.52
CA GLU A 253 7.67 3.48 12.29
C GLU A 253 8.58 2.26 12.17
N ASP A 254 9.90 2.49 12.32
CA ASP A 254 10.93 1.46 12.51
C ASP A 254 10.89 0.36 11.43
N SER A 255 10.71 0.75 10.16
CA SER A 255 10.41 -0.17 9.07
C SER A 255 11.45 -0.16 7.95
N GLU A 256 11.57 -1.26 7.21
CA GLU A 256 12.42 -1.42 6.05
C GLU A 256 11.60 -1.66 4.77
N ILE A 257 11.72 -0.75 3.81
CA ILE A 257 11.10 -0.82 2.50
C ILE A 257 12.22 -0.88 1.45
N ARG A 258 12.48 -2.07 0.91
CA ARG A 258 13.66 -2.27 0.06
C ARG A 258 13.41 -3.13 -1.17
N ASN A 259 14.16 -2.85 -2.23
CA ASN A 259 14.11 -3.60 -3.50
C ASN A 259 12.70 -3.66 -4.12
N ASN A 260 11.83 -2.68 -3.86
CA ASN A 260 10.50 -2.62 -4.46
C ASN A 260 10.52 -1.77 -5.73
N ARG A 261 9.54 -2.01 -6.59
CA ARG A 261 9.28 -1.21 -7.76
C ARG A 261 7.93 -0.51 -7.58
N PHE A 262 7.94 0.82 -7.68
CA PHE A 262 6.76 1.68 -7.65
C PHE A 262 6.63 2.35 -9.01
N GLU A 263 5.72 1.88 -9.84
CA GLU A 263 5.68 2.31 -11.23
C GLU A 263 4.28 2.77 -11.67
N ARG A 264 4.23 3.82 -12.46
CA ARG A 264 3.02 4.31 -13.13
C ARG A 264 1.81 4.51 -12.19
N ASN A 265 2.05 4.80 -10.92
CA ASN A 265 0.98 5.19 -10.03
C ASN A 265 0.47 6.58 -10.37
N GLY A 266 -0.83 6.79 -10.25
CA GLY A 266 -1.51 8.01 -10.68
C GLY A 266 -1.19 9.24 -9.82
N SER A 267 -0.48 9.08 -8.72
CA SER A 267 0.01 10.13 -7.83
C SER A 267 1.47 9.88 -7.49
N GLN A 268 1.81 9.63 -6.25
CA GLN A 268 3.18 9.38 -5.79
C GLN A 268 3.54 7.90 -5.86
N GLY A 269 4.85 7.60 -5.96
CA GLY A 269 5.33 6.26 -5.66
C GLY A 269 5.11 5.93 -4.18
N ILE A 270 5.55 6.83 -3.29
CA ILE A 270 5.34 6.74 -1.84
C ILE A 270 4.86 8.09 -1.30
N TYR A 271 3.78 8.08 -0.52
CA TYR A 271 3.26 9.23 0.22
C TYR A 271 3.40 8.99 1.72
N LEU A 272 4.22 9.81 2.39
CA LEU A 272 4.53 9.69 3.81
C LEU A 272 3.86 10.81 4.60
N SER A 273 2.73 10.53 5.25
CA SER A 273 2.01 11.55 6.01
C SER A 273 2.28 11.55 7.52
N ASP A 274 2.80 10.49 8.06
CA ASP A 274 3.43 10.43 9.40
C ASP A 274 4.34 9.21 9.41
N ALA A 275 5.63 9.40 9.18
CA ALA A 275 6.57 8.30 9.03
C ALA A 275 7.89 8.61 9.73
N ARG A 276 8.35 7.71 10.60
CA ARG A 276 9.53 7.95 11.45
C ARG A 276 10.47 6.76 11.50
N ARG A 277 11.76 7.03 11.40
CA ARG A 277 12.82 6.01 11.55
C ARG A 277 12.69 4.83 10.60
N ASN A 278 12.22 5.11 9.39
CA ASN A 278 12.10 4.10 8.35
C ASN A 278 13.29 4.17 7.39
N ARG A 279 13.62 3.04 6.77
CA ARG A 279 14.66 2.95 5.76
C ARG A 279 14.04 2.53 4.43
N PHE A 280 14.23 3.36 3.41
CA PHE A 280 13.81 3.13 2.04
C PHE A 280 15.05 2.93 1.18
N SER A 281 15.35 1.70 0.78
CA SER A 281 16.62 1.42 0.11
C SER A 281 16.47 0.57 -1.15
N ASN A 282 17.27 0.86 -2.17
CA ASN A 282 17.33 0.10 -3.42
C ASN A 282 15.96 -0.03 -4.12
N ASN A 283 15.04 0.90 -3.90
CA ASN A 283 13.74 0.89 -4.57
C ASN A 283 13.85 1.60 -5.93
N GLN A 284 12.97 1.22 -6.84
CA GLN A 284 12.83 1.83 -8.15
C GLN A 284 11.50 2.57 -8.24
N PHE A 285 11.55 3.82 -8.68
CA PHE A 285 10.39 4.68 -8.89
C PHE A 285 10.39 5.09 -10.35
N ASP A 286 9.36 4.69 -11.10
CA ASP A 286 9.30 4.97 -12.53
C ASP A 286 7.90 5.41 -12.97
N GLY A 287 7.81 6.55 -13.63
CA GLY A 287 6.58 7.04 -14.24
C GLY A 287 5.44 7.36 -13.27
N ASN A 288 5.71 7.55 -11.98
CA ASN A 288 4.70 8.01 -11.02
C ASN A 288 4.38 9.49 -11.31
N LYS A 289 3.08 9.85 -11.34
CA LYS A 289 2.64 11.10 -11.96
C LYS A 289 2.96 12.38 -11.17
N VAL A 290 3.20 12.29 -9.88
CA VAL A 290 3.45 13.49 -9.04
C VAL A 290 4.86 13.50 -8.49
N ALA A 291 5.27 12.45 -7.78
CA ALA A 291 6.59 12.34 -7.19
C ALA A 291 7.01 10.87 -7.00
N GLY A 292 8.31 10.61 -6.90
CA GLY A 292 8.78 9.31 -6.41
C GLY A 292 8.42 9.14 -4.93
N VAL A 293 8.84 10.10 -4.10
CA VAL A 293 8.52 10.17 -2.66
C VAL A 293 7.90 11.52 -2.35
N PHE A 294 6.94 11.56 -1.44
CA PHE A 294 6.30 12.80 -1.01
C PHE A 294 6.18 12.83 0.52
N LEU A 295 6.77 13.84 1.14
CA LEU A 295 6.74 14.05 2.58
C LEU A 295 5.58 14.97 2.96
N ALA A 296 4.76 14.55 3.89
CA ALA A 296 3.63 15.32 4.40
C ALA A 296 3.48 15.12 5.92
N CYS A 297 2.37 15.60 6.46
CA CYS A 297 1.85 15.23 7.77
C CYS A 297 0.54 14.46 7.62
N ALA A 298 0.08 13.76 8.63
CA ALA A 298 -1.28 13.23 8.66
C ALA A 298 -2.26 14.41 8.80
N VAL A 299 -3.00 14.68 7.73
CA VAL A 299 -3.83 15.87 7.61
C VAL A 299 -5.17 15.67 8.32
N ARG A 300 -5.48 16.55 9.27
CA ARG A 300 -6.77 16.61 9.94
C ARG A 300 -7.80 17.40 9.15
N TYR A 301 -7.42 18.58 8.62
CA TYR A 301 -8.27 19.45 7.80
C TYR A 301 -7.47 20.02 6.64
N ARG A 302 -8.13 20.22 5.48
CA ARG A 302 -7.51 20.83 4.30
C ARG A 302 -8.05 22.20 3.93
N THR A 303 -9.14 22.66 4.55
CA THR A 303 -9.78 23.94 4.23
C THR A 303 -10.24 24.66 5.49
N PRO A 304 -10.09 26.00 5.59
CA PRO A 304 -9.39 26.90 4.64
C PRO A 304 -7.87 26.73 4.66
N GLU A 305 -7.31 26.20 5.75
CA GLU A 305 -5.89 25.95 5.93
C GLU A 305 -5.62 24.45 6.15
N ILE A 306 -4.43 24.01 5.79
CA ILE A 306 -4.03 22.63 6.07
C ILE A 306 -3.61 22.54 7.54
N LEU A 307 -4.34 21.75 8.32
CA LEU A 307 -4.02 21.43 9.71
C LEU A 307 -3.68 19.95 9.80
N CYS A 308 -2.53 19.68 10.39
CA CYS A 308 -2.10 18.32 10.70
C CYS A 308 -2.59 17.89 12.08
N TRP A 309 -2.66 16.58 12.30
CA TRP A 309 -2.76 16.05 13.66
C TRP A 309 -1.53 16.46 14.46
N ASP A 310 -1.72 16.76 15.73
CA ASP A 310 -0.62 17.10 16.64
C ASP A 310 0.44 16.00 16.63
N ASN A 311 1.71 16.39 16.55
CA ASN A 311 2.88 15.51 16.48
C ASN A 311 2.96 14.62 15.23
N SER A 312 2.13 14.85 14.24
CA SER A 312 2.21 14.14 12.95
C SER A 312 3.32 14.77 12.11
N VAL A 313 4.35 13.98 11.81
CA VAL A 313 5.49 14.44 11.01
C VAL A 313 6.27 13.29 10.40
N SER A 314 6.73 13.46 9.16
CA SER A 314 7.62 12.51 8.49
C SER A 314 9.07 12.93 8.67
N GLN A 315 9.79 12.29 9.61
CA GLN A 315 11.13 12.65 10.02
C GLN A 315 12.01 11.44 10.32
N ASP A 316 13.33 11.66 10.38
CA ASP A 316 14.30 10.64 10.77
C ASP A 316 14.24 9.37 9.88
N ASN A 317 13.85 9.54 8.62
CA ASN A 317 13.84 8.46 7.64
C ASN A 317 15.11 8.51 6.79
N VAL A 318 15.52 7.35 6.28
CA VAL A 318 16.68 7.23 5.40
C VAL A 318 16.23 6.76 4.03
N PHE A 319 16.55 7.53 2.99
CA PHE A 319 16.36 7.17 1.59
C PHE A 319 17.73 6.96 0.95
N GLU A 320 18.04 5.74 0.55
CA GLU A 320 19.38 5.45 0.02
C GLU A 320 19.38 4.46 -1.14
N ASN A 321 20.28 4.68 -2.07
CA ASN A 321 20.49 3.84 -3.25
C ASN A 321 19.20 3.60 -4.07
N ASN A 322 18.21 4.50 -3.99
CA ASN A 322 17.00 4.39 -4.78
C ASN A 322 17.23 4.99 -6.17
N ARG A 323 16.47 4.51 -7.14
CA ARG A 323 16.49 5.04 -8.50
C ARG A 323 15.13 5.64 -8.83
N PHE A 324 15.14 6.85 -9.40
CA PHE A 324 13.97 7.60 -9.83
C PHE A 324 14.06 7.90 -11.32
N ALA A 325 13.01 7.56 -12.07
CA ALA A 325 12.96 7.76 -13.50
C ALA A 325 11.55 8.20 -13.95
N ASN A 326 11.51 8.90 -15.09
CA ASN A 326 10.28 9.24 -15.81
C ASN A 326 9.19 9.88 -14.95
N THR A 327 9.55 10.82 -14.08
CA THR A 327 8.59 11.60 -13.27
C THR A 327 8.19 12.87 -14.03
N PRO A 328 7.01 12.96 -14.65
CA PRO A 328 6.67 14.06 -15.56
C PRO A 328 6.50 15.42 -14.86
N PHE A 329 6.17 15.45 -13.58
CA PHE A 329 6.12 16.66 -12.75
C PHE A 329 7.30 16.80 -11.81
N THR A 330 8.29 15.96 -11.95
CA THR A 330 9.67 16.22 -11.60
C THR A 330 10.02 16.33 -10.14
N TYR A 331 9.23 15.78 -9.24
CA TYR A 331 9.71 15.65 -7.88
C TYR A 331 10.24 14.25 -7.64
N THR A 332 11.54 14.12 -7.57
CA THR A 332 12.17 12.95 -6.98
C THR A 332 11.66 12.81 -5.56
N ILE A 333 11.71 13.92 -4.81
CA ILE A 333 11.09 14.07 -3.49
C ILE A 333 10.28 15.37 -3.46
N GLY A 334 9.02 15.29 -3.13
CA GLY A 334 8.15 16.44 -2.89
C GLY A 334 7.92 16.66 -1.40
N VAL A 335 7.58 17.88 -1.03
CA VAL A 335 7.30 18.25 0.36
C VAL A 335 6.01 19.05 0.43
N ASP A 336 5.02 18.55 1.17
CA ASP A 336 3.78 19.26 1.41
C ASP A 336 4.01 20.52 2.25
N ARG A 337 3.25 21.59 1.98
CA ARG A 337 3.28 22.81 2.79
C ARG A 337 2.99 22.56 4.26
N ALA A 338 2.25 21.53 4.56
CA ALA A 338 1.90 21.13 5.92
C ALA A 338 2.97 20.27 6.60
N ALA A 339 4.01 19.82 5.90
CA ALA A 339 5.12 19.12 6.54
C ALA A 339 5.81 20.03 7.53
N ASN A 340 5.77 19.67 8.81
CA ASN A 340 6.29 20.52 9.90
C ASN A 340 7.81 20.31 10.11
N CYS A 341 8.62 20.68 9.13
CA CYS A 341 10.06 20.44 9.15
C CYS A 341 10.85 21.50 9.94
N THR A 342 10.20 22.53 10.44
CA THR A 342 10.83 23.62 11.19
C THR A 342 10.64 23.53 12.71
N ALA A 343 10.00 22.47 13.19
CA ALA A 343 9.88 22.22 14.62
C ALA A 343 11.26 22.06 15.26
N ALA A 344 11.41 22.55 16.49
CA ALA A 344 12.70 22.60 17.17
C ALA A 344 13.36 21.23 17.40
N ASP A 345 12.54 20.19 17.50
CA ASP A 345 12.93 18.79 17.69
C ASP A 345 12.90 17.95 16.40
N PHE A 346 12.65 18.60 15.24
CA PHE A 346 12.60 17.92 13.96
C PHE A 346 13.94 17.31 13.57
N LYS A 347 13.94 16.06 13.19
CA LYS A 347 15.10 15.34 12.67
C LYS A 347 15.00 15.20 11.16
N PRO A 348 15.93 15.79 10.39
CA PRO A 348 15.89 15.72 8.94
C PRO A 348 15.91 14.29 8.42
N ASN A 349 15.17 14.06 7.34
CA ASN A 349 15.29 12.82 6.59
C ASN A 349 16.62 12.81 5.83
N LEU A 350 17.27 11.66 5.73
CA LEU A 350 18.56 11.52 5.09
C LEU A 350 18.39 11.04 3.65
N TRP A 351 19.12 11.66 2.72
CA TRP A 351 19.11 11.34 1.31
C TRP A 351 20.53 10.97 0.85
N ARG A 352 20.77 9.68 0.57
CA ARG A 352 22.09 9.13 0.26
C ARG A 352 22.12 8.37 -1.04
N ASN A 353 23.10 8.62 -1.91
CA ASN A 353 23.38 7.83 -3.11
C ASN A 353 22.13 7.53 -3.98
N ASN A 354 21.09 8.34 -3.92
CA ASN A 354 19.93 8.13 -4.78
C ASN A 354 20.24 8.68 -6.18
N GLN A 355 19.73 8.00 -7.21
CA GLN A 355 19.91 8.36 -8.61
C GLN A 355 18.58 8.84 -9.18
N ALA A 356 18.58 9.97 -9.85
CA ALA A 356 17.46 10.51 -10.58
C ALA A 356 17.87 10.89 -12.00
N ASP A 357 17.08 10.54 -12.99
CA ASP A 357 17.29 10.93 -14.39
C ASP A 357 16.98 12.42 -14.63
N MET A 358 16.15 13.01 -13.78
CA MET A 358 15.93 14.45 -13.74
C MET A 358 16.17 14.96 -12.32
N PRO A 359 16.89 16.09 -12.16
CA PRO A 359 17.02 16.71 -10.85
C PRO A 359 15.63 17.08 -10.34
N GLY A 360 15.25 16.53 -9.20
CA GLY A 360 13.99 16.89 -8.55
C GLY A 360 13.93 18.38 -8.29
N VAL A 361 12.90 19.06 -8.80
CA VAL A 361 12.64 20.44 -8.46
C VAL A 361 11.70 20.45 -7.26
N ASP A 362 12.17 20.97 -6.17
CA ASP A 362 11.35 21.20 -4.99
C ASP A 362 10.37 22.36 -5.25
N ILE A 363 9.14 22.20 -4.77
CA ILE A 363 8.13 23.27 -4.81
C ILE A 363 8.54 24.42 -3.86
N ASP A 364 9.26 24.11 -2.81
CA ASP A 364 9.73 25.06 -1.81
C ASP A 364 11.16 24.70 -1.35
N PRO A 365 12.20 25.26 -1.99
CA PRO A 365 13.59 24.97 -1.66
C PRO A 365 13.95 25.22 -0.20
N GLN A 366 13.33 26.20 0.47
CA GLN A 366 13.57 26.45 1.88
C GLN A 366 13.00 25.33 2.75
N ARG A 367 11.78 24.89 2.44
CA ARG A 367 11.13 23.80 3.15
C ARG A 367 11.84 22.47 2.89
N TYR A 368 12.23 22.20 1.65
CA TYR A 368 13.01 21.04 1.28
C TYR A 368 14.33 20.99 2.05
N GLY A 369 15.05 22.10 2.11
CA GLY A 369 16.30 22.20 2.85
C GLY A 369 16.18 21.87 4.34
N TYR A 370 15.03 22.16 4.96
CA TYR A 370 14.78 21.76 6.35
C TYR A 370 14.37 20.29 6.48
N CYS A 371 13.55 19.78 5.57
CA CYS A 371 12.99 18.44 5.65
C CYS A 371 13.97 17.33 5.30
N VAL A 372 14.94 17.61 4.44
CA VAL A 372 15.86 16.62 3.86
C VAL A 372 17.30 17.12 3.96
N ARG A 373 18.18 16.24 4.40
CA ARG A 373 19.62 16.46 4.40
C ARG A 373 20.28 15.50 3.41
N HIS A 374 20.99 16.05 2.43
CA HIS A 374 21.79 15.28 1.51
C HIS A 374 23.09 14.86 2.19
N GLU A 375 23.42 13.58 2.12
CA GLU A 375 24.71 13.03 2.55
C GLU A 375 25.37 12.34 1.33
N GLN A 376 26.65 12.60 1.16
CA GLN A 376 27.47 12.02 0.10
C GLN A 376 27.91 10.59 0.47
#